data_a1318594958e98d115b60361ef346355
#
_entry.id   a1318594958e98d115b60361ef346355
#
_cell.length_a   1.000
_cell.length_b   1.000
_cell.length_c   1.000
_cell.angle_alpha   90.00
_cell.angle_beta   90.00
_cell.angle_gamma   90.00
#
_symmetry.space_group_name_H-M   'P 1'
#
loop_
_entity.id
_entity.type
_entity.pdbx_description
1 polymer ?
#
loop_
_entity_poly.entity_id
_entity_poly.type
_entity_poly.pdbx_seq_one_letter_code
_entity_poly.pdbx_strand_id
1 'polypeptide(L)'
;INSAGVGRYADYVIDELVPFLSGHVNVLNDRMGRGVFGKSSGGYGALVHAMYYPHIWGGVASHAGDVGFDWVYRPGFPHSAAVLSSLGGDTNRFLKNFWRKKSPGSPDYATLITLAMAASYDPGDKPEEVIQLPFDLDTLEMDPNRWQRWLKHDPLNLLETYTAQLASLHMLYIDVGSRDQYNIQYGTRAFVRRLENLSVEHHFDEFDGTHSGMDWRLDTS
;
A
#
# COMPACT_ATOMS: atom_id res chain seq x y z
N ILE A 1 -1.97 7.86 -2.03
CA ILE A 1 -3.17 7.92 -2.88
C ILE A 1 -4.10 9.03 -2.43
N ASN A 2 -5.04 9.43 -3.29
CA ASN A 2 -6.17 10.27 -2.93
C ASN A 2 -7.37 9.38 -2.58
N SER A 3 -8.06 9.70 -1.49
CA SER A 3 -9.29 9.03 -1.11
C SER A 3 -10.24 10.02 -0.46
N ALA A 4 -11.54 9.90 -0.74
CA ALA A 4 -12.58 10.68 -0.07
C ALA A 4 -12.64 10.38 1.44
N GLY A 5 -12.22 9.18 1.86
CA GLY A 5 -12.26 8.75 3.26
C GLY A 5 -11.07 9.21 4.09
N VAL A 6 -9.89 9.41 3.49
CA VAL A 6 -8.67 9.74 4.26
C VAL A 6 -8.00 11.04 3.83
N GLY A 7 -8.32 11.57 2.64
CA GLY A 7 -7.80 12.84 2.15
C GLY A 7 -7.01 12.72 0.83
N ARG A 8 -6.64 13.89 0.29
CA ARG A 8 -5.95 14.02 -1.01
C ARG A 8 -4.42 14.03 -0.82
N TYR A 9 -3.88 13.00 -0.23
CA TYR A 9 -2.44 12.97 0.11
C TYR A 9 -1.51 12.87 -1.10
N ALA A 10 -1.95 12.26 -2.21
CA ALA A 10 -1.14 12.27 -3.42
C ALA A 10 -1.00 13.70 -3.98
N ASP A 11 -2.10 14.46 -4.03
CA ASP A 11 -2.07 15.86 -4.46
C ASP A 11 -1.21 16.70 -3.52
N TYR A 12 -1.32 16.50 -2.19
CA TYR A 12 -0.45 17.18 -1.24
C TYR A 12 1.05 16.95 -1.53
N VAL A 13 1.44 15.71 -1.83
CA VAL A 13 2.84 15.41 -2.16
C VAL A 13 3.26 16.04 -3.48
N ILE A 14 2.42 15.92 -4.52
CA ILE A 14 2.77 16.29 -5.90
C ILE A 14 2.62 17.79 -6.14
N ASP A 15 1.51 18.38 -5.67
CA ASP A 15 1.14 19.76 -6.00
C ASP A 15 1.61 20.77 -4.97
N GLU A 16 1.89 20.33 -3.74
CA GLU A 16 2.33 21.22 -2.66
C GLU A 16 3.77 20.93 -2.21
N LEU A 17 4.06 19.70 -1.74
CA LEU A 17 5.35 19.39 -1.12
C LEU A 17 6.51 19.42 -2.11
N VAL A 18 6.37 18.81 -3.29
CA VAL A 18 7.44 18.80 -4.31
C VAL A 18 7.75 20.22 -4.80
N PRO A 19 6.78 21.07 -5.17
CA PRO A 19 7.04 22.46 -5.53
C PRO A 19 7.63 23.29 -4.38
N PHE A 20 7.11 23.10 -3.16
CA PHE A 20 7.64 23.78 -1.98
C PHE A 20 9.13 23.48 -1.78
N LEU A 21 9.53 22.22 -1.79
CA LEU A 21 10.94 21.83 -1.63
C LEU A 21 11.79 22.37 -2.76
N SER A 22 11.31 22.32 -4.00
CA SER A 22 12.03 22.84 -5.16
C SER A 22 12.28 24.36 -5.09
N GLY A 23 11.42 25.09 -4.38
CA GLY A 23 11.57 26.54 -4.19
C GLY A 23 12.37 26.96 -2.96
N HIS A 24 12.58 26.06 -1.99
CA HIS A 24 13.15 26.40 -0.68
C HIS A 24 14.46 25.67 -0.35
N VAL A 25 14.75 24.57 -1.05
CA VAL A 25 15.93 23.73 -0.82
C VAL A 25 16.71 23.59 -2.13
N ASN A 26 18.02 23.47 -2.04
CA ASN A 26 18.87 23.22 -3.20
C ASN A 26 18.74 21.76 -3.64
N VAL A 27 17.80 21.49 -4.54
CA VAL A 27 17.51 20.17 -5.11
C VAL A 27 17.54 20.21 -6.64
N LEU A 28 17.78 19.04 -7.26
CA LEU A 28 17.66 18.92 -8.71
C LEU A 28 16.19 19.05 -9.11
N ASN A 29 15.90 19.98 -10.02
CA ASN A 29 14.53 20.36 -10.35
C ASN A 29 13.98 19.63 -11.57
N ASP A 30 14.40 18.38 -11.77
CA ASP A 30 13.88 17.50 -12.78
C ASP A 30 13.61 16.08 -12.22
N ARG A 31 12.89 15.26 -12.97
CA ARG A 31 12.52 13.90 -12.54
C ARG A 31 13.74 12.98 -12.34
N MET A 32 14.82 13.20 -13.09
CA MET A 32 16.02 12.36 -13.02
C MET A 32 16.75 12.51 -11.67
N GLY A 33 16.56 13.65 -11.01
CA GLY A 33 17.07 13.90 -9.67
C GLY A 33 16.09 13.55 -8.54
N ARG A 34 14.93 12.98 -8.85
CA ARG A 34 13.91 12.66 -7.84
C ARG A 34 13.64 11.18 -7.73
N GLY A 35 13.85 10.64 -6.52
CA GLY A 35 13.47 9.30 -6.16
C GLY A 35 12.36 9.30 -5.10
N VAL A 36 11.55 8.25 -5.11
CA VAL A 36 10.59 7.95 -4.05
C VAL A 36 10.80 6.53 -3.55
N PHE A 37 10.87 6.37 -2.24
CA PHE A 37 11.06 5.06 -1.63
C PHE A 37 10.21 4.90 -0.38
N GLY A 38 10.01 3.68 0.03
CA GLY A 38 9.32 3.39 1.27
C GLY A 38 9.23 1.90 1.55
N LYS A 39 8.80 1.59 2.78
CA LYS A 39 8.62 0.25 3.29
C LYS A 39 7.14 -0.04 3.54
N SER A 40 6.71 -1.29 3.30
CA SER A 40 5.33 -1.72 3.59
C SER A 40 4.32 -0.88 2.78
N SER A 41 3.32 -0.27 3.42
CA SER A 41 2.42 0.68 2.78
C SER A 41 3.14 1.89 2.14
N GLY A 42 4.34 2.25 2.63
CA GLY A 42 5.22 3.22 1.99
C GLY A 42 5.84 2.70 0.69
N GLY A 43 6.22 1.42 0.64
CA GLY A 43 6.68 0.74 -0.57
C GLY A 43 5.57 0.61 -1.63
N TYR A 44 4.35 0.30 -1.20
CA TYR A 44 3.15 0.41 -2.02
C TYR A 44 2.99 1.83 -2.59
N GLY A 45 3.07 2.83 -1.70
CA GLY A 45 2.97 4.24 -2.10
C GLY A 45 4.01 4.62 -3.14
N ALA A 46 5.26 4.19 -2.99
CA ALA A 46 6.32 4.45 -3.95
C ALA A 46 6.01 3.88 -5.34
N LEU A 47 5.55 2.61 -5.43
CA LEU A 47 5.15 1.99 -6.69
C LEU A 47 3.99 2.73 -7.36
N VAL A 48 2.93 3.04 -6.61
CA VAL A 48 1.74 3.72 -7.13
C VAL A 48 2.06 5.15 -7.56
N HIS A 49 2.93 5.85 -6.84
CA HIS A 49 3.40 7.17 -7.26
C HIS A 49 4.18 7.12 -8.58
N ALA A 50 5.03 6.10 -8.78
CA ALA A 50 5.71 5.91 -10.06
C ALA A 50 4.74 5.67 -11.22
N MET A 51 3.70 4.89 -10.98
CA MET A 51 2.66 4.59 -11.96
C MET A 51 1.85 5.83 -12.34
N TYR A 52 1.39 6.58 -11.35
CA TYR A 52 0.46 7.70 -11.59
C TYR A 52 1.16 9.02 -11.94
N TYR A 53 2.41 9.23 -11.46
CA TYR A 53 3.15 10.48 -11.61
C TYR A 53 4.54 10.28 -12.22
N PRO A 54 4.66 9.64 -13.41
CA PRO A 54 5.95 9.33 -14.03
C PRO A 54 6.73 10.59 -14.43
N HIS A 55 6.06 11.74 -14.53
CA HIS A 55 6.69 13.03 -14.83
C HIS A 55 7.38 13.66 -13.62
N ILE A 56 7.11 13.17 -12.40
CA ILE A 56 7.69 13.65 -11.15
C ILE A 56 8.88 12.78 -10.73
N TRP A 57 8.75 11.44 -10.82
CA TRP A 57 9.68 10.47 -10.27
C TRP A 57 10.52 9.80 -11.36
N GLY A 58 11.84 9.82 -11.19
CA GLY A 58 12.77 9.12 -12.05
C GLY A 58 13.25 7.79 -11.47
N GLY A 59 13.30 7.67 -10.13
CA GLY A 59 13.69 6.46 -9.41
C GLY A 59 12.66 6.05 -8.37
N VAL A 60 12.54 4.73 -8.15
CA VAL A 60 11.61 4.15 -7.17
C VAL A 60 12.27 3.01 -6.43
N ALA A 61 12.12 2.97 -5.09
CA ALA A 61 12.45 1.80 -4.30
C ALA A 61 11.26 1.37 -3.43
N SER A 62 10.86 0.12 -3.58
CA SER A 62 9.77 -0.52 -2.83
C SER A 62 10.31 -1.62 -1.95
N HIS A 63 10.36 -1.37 -0.66
CA HIS A 63 10.80 -2.32 0.36
C HIS A 63 9.59 -3.01 0.99
N ALA A 64 9.41 -4.29 0.70
CA ALA A 64 8.25 -5.08 1.15
C ALA A 64 6.93 -4.31 0.96
N GLY A 65 6.73 -3.71 -0.22
CA GLY A 65 5.52 -2.94 -0.54
C GLY A 65 4.30 -3.86 -0.69
N ASP A 66 3.14 -3.35 -0.26
CA ASP A 66 1.88 -4.12 -0.33
C ASP A 66 1.50 -4.37 -1.79
N VAL A 67 1.69 -5.60 -2.28
CA VAL A 67 1.40 -6.05 -3.64
C VAL A 67 0.70 -7.41 -3.57
N GLY A 68 -0.37 -7.57 -4.35
CA GLY A 68 -1.17 -8.79 -4.35
C GLY A 68 -2.12 -8.84 -3.15
N PHE A 69 -3.14 -7.98 -3.16
CA PHE A 69 -4.06 -7.75 -2.05
C PHE A 69 -4.79 -9.00 -1.57
N ASP A 70 -4.97 -10.01 -2.42
CA ASP A 70 -5.52 -11.30 -2.02
C ASP A 70 -4.66 -12.03 -0.97
N TRP A 71 -3.34 -11.88 -1.03
CA TRP A 71 -2.42 -12.50 -0.08
C TRP A 71 -2.12 -11.59 1.12
N VAL A 72 -2.11 -10.28 0.91
CA VAL A 72 -1.71 -9.30 1.94
C VAL A 72 -2.85 -8.98 2.88
N TYR A 73 -4.04 -8.68 2.37
CA TYR A 73 -5.14 -8.16 3.19
C TYR A 73 -6.18 -9.21 3.60
N ARG A 74 -6.59 -10.11 2.70
CA ARG A 74 -7.64 -11.09 3.00
C ARG A 74 -7.34 -12.00 4.19
N PRO A 75 -6.10 -12.44 4.44
CA PRO A 75 -5.79 -13.25 5.63
C PRO A 75 -6.12 -12.55 6.96
N GLY A 76 -6.17 -11.22 6.98
CA GLY A 76 -6.56 -10.42 8.15
C GLY A 76 -8.08 -10.32 8.39
N PHE A 77 -8.92 -10.61 7.39
CA PHE A 77 -10.37 -10.42 7.48
C PHE A 77 -11.05 -11.23 8.58
N PRO A 78 -10.71 -12.53 8.79
CA PRO A 78 -11.28 -13.28 9.91
C PRO A 78 -11.00 -12.68 11.29
N HIS A 79 -9.80 -12.14 11.50
CA HIS A 79 -9.44 -11.47 12.75
C HIS A 79 -10.24 -10.17 12.90
N SER A 80 -10.37 -9.40 11.83
CA SER A 80 -11.11 -8.14 11.81
C SER A 80 -12.61 -8.37 12.09
N ALA A 81 -13.20 -9.40 11.47
CA ALA A 81 -14.59 -9.77 11.70
C ALA A 81 -14.84 -10.17 13.16
N ALA A 82 -13.99 -11.03 13.73
CA ALA A 82 -14.12 -11.47 15.12
C ALA A 82 -14.05 -10.29 16.11
N VAL A 83 -13.09 -9.36 15.91
CA VAL A 83 -12.95 -8.18 16.76
C VAL A 83 -14.16 -7.25 16.61
N LEU A 84 -14.57 -6.94 15.38
CA LEU A 84 -15.68 -6.01 15.14
C LEU A 84 -17.03 -6.60 15.58
N SER A 85 -17.29 -7.89 15.33
CA SER A 85 -18.52 -8.56 15.79
C SER A 85 -18.65 -8.53 17.30
N SER A 86 -17.54 -8.67 18.06
CA SER A 86 -17.55 -8.55 19.53
C SER A 86 -17.96 -7.15 20.02
N LEU A 87 -17.89 -6.15 19.16
CA LEU A 87 -18.27 -4.75 19.40
C LEU A 87 -19.60 -4.36 18.76
N GLY A 88 -20.35 -5.35 18.20
CA GLY A 88 -21.60 -5.11 17.49
C GLY A 88 -21.41 -4.38 16.15
N GLY A 89 -20.26 -4.52 15.52
CA GLY A 89 -19.93 -3.86 14.24
C GLY A 89 -19.55 -2.38 14.37
N ASP A 90 -19.48 -1.84 15.58
CA ASP A 90 -19.20 -0.41 15.82
C ASP A 90 -17.68 -0.11 15.63
N THR A 91 -17.34 0.37 14.43
CA THR A 91 -15.98 0.77 14.07
C THR A 91 -15.45 1.94 14.90
N ASN A 92 -16.32 2.91 15.26
CA ASN A 92 -15.95 4.03 16.11
C ASN A 92 -15.58 3.56 17.52
N ARG A 93 -16.35 2.61 18.05
CA ARG A 93 -16.04 1.98 19.35
C ARG A 93 -14.72 1.23 19.29
N PHE A 94 -14.44 0.53 18.20
CA PHE A 94 -13.15 -0.12 17.98
C PHE A 94 -12.00 0.90 18.00
N LEU A 95 -12.06 1.94 17.18
CA LEU A 95 -11.01 2.97 17.09
C LEU A 95 -10.76 3.63 18.45
N LYS A 96 -11.84 3.99 19.17
CA LYS A 96 -11.73 4.55 20.51
C LYS A 96 -11.06 3.61 21.52
N ASN A 97 -11.36 2.32 21.43
CA ASN A 97 -10.74 1.30 22.29
C ASN A 97 -9.28 1.07 21.91
N PHE A 98 -8.98 1.00 20.62
CA PHE A 98 -7.61 0.81 20.10
C PHE A 98 -6.65 1.87 20.63
N TRP A 99 -7.00 3.16 20.52
CA TRP A 99 -6.16 4.26 21.00
C TRP A 99 -6.01 4.35 22.52
N ARG A 100 -6.84 3.64 23.27
CA ARG A 100 -6.75 3.55 24.74
C ARG A 100 -5.90 2.39 25.21
N LYS A 101 -5.65 1.39 24.36
CA LYS A 101 -4.83 0.23 24.72
C LYS A 101 -3.36 0.63 24.83
N LYS A 102 -2.70 0.21 25.92
CA LYS A 102 -1.26 0.39 26.09
C LYS A 102 -0.45 -0.51 25.14
N SER A 103 -0.99 -1.68 24.81
CA SER A 103 -0.37 -2.67 23.92
C SER A 103 -1.45 -3.37 23.11
N PRO A 104 -1.84 -2.82 21.93
CA PRO A 104 -2.73 -3.52 21.02
C PRO A 104 -2.10 -4.84 20.55
N GLY A 105 -2.91 -5.90 20.42
CA GLY A 105 -2.46 -7.19 19.92
C GLY A 105 -2.54 -7.31 18.39
N SER A 106 -2.03 -8.41 17.83
CA SER A 106 -2.07 -8.65 16.38
C SER A 106 -3.49 -8.57 15.79
N PRO A 107 -4.56 -9.07 16.42
CA PRO A 107 -5.92 -8.90 15.91
C PRO A 107 -6.37 -7.43 15.85
N ASP A 108 -5.95 -6.60 16.83
CA ASP A 108 -6.28 -5.18 16.82
C ASP A 108 -5.61 -4.47 15.64
N TYR A 109 -4.33 -4.78 15.37
CA TYR A 109 -3.61 -4.22 14.22
C TYR A 109 -4.20 -4.70 12.88
N ALA A 110 -4.53 -5.99 12.74
CA ALA A 110 -5.20 -6.50 11.55
C ALA A 110 -6.52 -5.77 11.29
N THR A 111 -7.30 -5.52 12.34
CA THR A 111 -8.54 -4.78 12.25
C THR A 111 -8.30 -3.32 11.86
N LEU A 112 -7.33 -2.64 12.49
CA LEU A 112 -6.99 -1.26 12.14
C LEU A 112 -6.57 -1.14 10.66
N ILE A 113 -5.71 -2.05 10.17
CA ILE A 113 -5.30 -2.11 8.77
C ILE A 113 -6.52 -2.29 7.86
N THR A 114 -7.41 -3.24 8.16
CA THR A 114 -8.62 -3.49 7.38
C THR A 114 -9.50 -2.23 7.29
N LEU A 115 -9.73 -1.53 8.40
CA LEU A 115 -10.51 -0.29 8.41
C LEU A 115 -9.83 0.85 7.63
N ALA A 116 -8.52 0.99 7.78
CA ALA A 116 -7.73 1.99 7.06
C ALA A 116 -7.76 1.74 5.53
N MET A 117 -7.65 0.48 5.11
CA MET A 117 -7.73 0.12 3.69
C MET A 117 -9.14 0.31 3.14
N ALA A 118 -10.19 -0.02 3.92
CA ALA A 118 -11.58 0.26 3.53
C ALA A 118 -11.81 1.76 3.27
N ALA A 119 -11.39 2.62 4.18
CA ALA A 119 -11.47 4.06 4.02
C ALA A 119 -10.61 4.60 2.86
N SER A 120 -9.52 3.90 2.52
CA SER A 120 -8.60 4.33 1.46
C SER A 120 -9.05 3.90 0.07
N TYR A 121 -9.50 2.65 -0.08
CA TYR A 121 -9.72 2.02 -1.38
C TYR A 121 -11.19 2.00 -1.83
N ASP A 122 -12.13 2.01 -0.90
CA ASP A 122 -13.56 1.97 -1.19
C ASP A 122 -14.37 2.73 -0.12
N PRO A 123 -14.10 4.03 0.10
CA PRO A 123 -14.85 4.81 1.05
C PRO A 123 -16.31 4.92 0.65
N GLY A 124 -17.21 4.96 1.63
CA GLY A 124 -18.60 5.33 1.40
C GLY A 124 -18.76 6.82 1.07
N ASP A 125 -19.89 7.17 0.47
CA ASP A 125 -20.18 8.52 0.01
C ASP A 125 -20.51 9.50 1.16
N LYS A 126 -20.81 8.97 2.34
CA LYS A 126 -21.18 9.78 3.51
C LYS A 126 -20.12 9.70 4.60
N PRO A 127 -19.87 10.81 5.33
CA PRO A 127 -18.87 10.83 6.41
C PRO A 127 -19.09 9.76 7.50
N GLU A 128 -20.34 9.42 7.82
CA GLU A 128 -20.71 8.41 8.80
C GLU A 128 -20.57 6.96 8.28
N GLU A 129 -20.49 6.78 6.97
CA GLU A 129 -20.39 5.50 6.28
C GLU A 129 -19.05 5.32 5.56
N VAL A 130 -18.04 6.12 5.90
CA VAL A 130 -16.76 6.15 5.20
C VAL A 130 -16.04 4.81 5.19
N ILE A 131 -16.22 4.01 6.24
CA ILE A 131 -15.62 2.68 6.36
C ILE A 131 -16.67 1.65 5.95
N GLN A 132 -16.44 1.01 4.81
CA GLN A 132 -17.29 -0.06 4.29
C GLN A 132 -16.44 -1.29 4.00
N LEU A 133 -16.74 -2.38 4.71
CA LEU A 133 -15.95 -3.60 4.61
C LEU A 133 -16.27 -4.37 3.32
N PRO A 134 -15.29 -5.06 2.70
CA PRO A 134 -15.52 -5.88 1.52
C PRO A 134 -16.04 -7.28 1.86
N PHE A 135 -16.52 -7.52 3.08
CA PHE A 135 -17.04 -8.80 3.55
C PHE A 135 -18.10 -8.59 4.63
N ASP A 136 -18.96 -9.57 4.76
CA ASP A 136 -19.95 -9.66 5.83
C ASP A 136 -19.29 -10.04 7.17
N LEU A 137 -19.68 -9.39 8.26
CA LEU A 137 -19.07 -9.59 9.59
C LEU A 137 -19.42 -10.94 10.24
N ASP A 138 -20.53 -11.54 9.88
CA ASP A 138 -21.01 -12.79 10.47
C ASP A 138 -20.53 -14.00 9.69
N THR A 139 -20.66 -13.95 8.36
CA THR A 139 -20.40 -15.08 7.46
C THR A 139 -19.02 -15.03 6.79
N LEU A 140 -18.34 -13.89 6.78
CA LEU A 140 -17.14 -13.58 5.96
C LEU A 140 -17.39 -13.71 4.45
N GLU A 141 -18.65 -13.77 4.02
CA GLU A 141 -18.96 -13.73 2.61
C GLU A 141 -18.47 -12.43 1.99
N MET A 142 -17.71 -12.55 0.90
CA MET A 142 -17.13 -11.40 0.22
C MET A 142 -18.16 -10.66 -0.61
N ASP A 143 -18.23 -9.34 -0.50
CA ASP A 143 -18.85 -8.49 -1.52
C ASP A 143 -17.89 -8.37 -2.73
N PRO A 144 -18.19 -9.05 -3.85
CA PRO A 144 -17.27 -9.07 -4.99
C PRO A 144 -17.11 -7.69 -5.63
N ASN A 145 -18.12 -6.82 -5.56
CA ASN A 145 -18.04 -5.48 -6.13
C ASN A 145 -17.12 -4.59 -5.32
N ARG A 146 -17.20 -4.66 -3.97
CA ARG A 146 -16.30 -3.95 -3.08
C ARG A 146 -14.87 -4.45 -3.23
N TRP A 147 -14.69 -5.76 -3.24
CA TRP A 147 -13.37 -6.34 -3.41
C TRP A 147 -12.74 -5.94 -4.76
N GLN A 148 -13.50 -5.93 -5.84
CA GLN A 148 -13.02 -5.44 -7.13
C GLN A 148 -12.62 -3.95 -7.10
N ARG A 149 -13.28 -3.11 -6.28
CA ARG A 149 -12.85 -1.71 -6.10
C ARG A 149 -11.51 -1.63 -5.38
N TRP A 150 -11.26 -2.45 -4.35
CA TRP A 150 -9.96 -2.55 -3.72
C TRP A 150 -8.89 -3.00 -4.71
N LEU A 151 -9.14 -4.05 -5.49
CA LEU A 151 -8.19 -4.61 -6.46
C LEU A 151 -7.79 -3.62 -7.56
N LYS A 152 -8.57 -2.57 -7.81
CA LYS A 152 -8.18 -1.46 -8.71
C LYS A 152 -7.00 -0.64 -8.18
N HIS A 153 -6.67 -0.76 -6.91
CA HIS A 153 -5.54 -0.11 -6.27
C HIS A 153 -4.33 -1.05 -6.08
N ASP A 154 -4.49 -2.35 -6.36
CA ASP A 154 -3.41 -3.32 -6.24
C ASP A 154 -2.36 -3.12 -7.34
N PRO A 155 -1.08 -2.85 -7.00
CA PRO A 155 -0.02 -2.71 -7.99
C PRO A 155 0.08 -3.89 -8.94
N LEU A 156 -0.24 -5.10 -8.50
CA LEU A 156 -0.25 -6.29 -9.33
C LEU A 156 -1.28 -6.20 -10.47
N ASN A 157 -2.43 -5.59 -10.22
CA ASN A 157 -3.48 -5.40 -11.21
C ASN A 157 -3.29 -4.11 -12.04
N LEU A 158 -2.57 -3.13 -11.50
CA LEU A 158 -2.23 -1.90 -12.20
C LEU A 158 -1.10 -2.07 -13.23
N LEU A 159 -0.26 -3.08 -13.04
CA LEU A 159 1.00 -3.23 -13.76
C LEU A 159 0.86 -3.16 -15.29
N GLU A 160 -0.08 -3.89 -15.87
CA GLU A 160 -0.27 -3.91 -17.34
C GLU A 160 -0.66 -2.53 -17.88
N THR A 161 -1.49 -1.80 -17.14
CA THR A 161 -1.93 -0.44 -17.53
C THR A 161 -0.78 0.57 -17.45
N TYR A 162 0.13 0.40 -16.49
CA TYR A 162 1.21 1.35 -16.21
C TYR A 162 2.61 0.83 -16.58
N THR A 163 2.69 -0.17 -17.46
CA THR A 163 3.97 -0.75 -17.91
C THR A 163 4.90 0.32 -18.50
N ALA A 164 4.39 1.18 -19.37
CA ALA A 164 5.21 2.22 -20.01
C ALA A 164 5.76 3.24 -19.01
N GLN A 165 5.02 3.56 -17.95
CA GLN A 165 5.44 4.45 -16.89
C GLN A 165 6.58 3.84 -16.07
N LEU A 166 6.43 2.58 -15.68
CA LEU A 166 7.48 1.84 -14.97
C LEU A 166 8.73 1.64 -15.82
N ALA A 167 8.57 1.32 -17.11
CA ALA A 167 9.68 1.19 -18.05
C ALA A 167 10.41 2.52 -18.32
N SER A 168 9.79 3.66 -18.03
CA SER A 168 10.41 4.98 -18.18
C SER A 168 11.28 5.41 -16.99
N LEU A 169 11.26 4.65 -15.88
CA LEU A 169 12.11 4.89 -14.73
C LEU A 169 13.59 4.57 -15.08
N HIS A 170 14.51 5.33 -14.53
CA HIS A 170 15.94 4.98 -14.61
C HIS A 170 16.37 4.04 -13.46
N MET A 171 15.53 3.89 -12.44
CA MET A 171 15.72 2.91 -11.37
C MET A 171 14.36 2.43 -10.85
N LEU A 172 14.17 1.13 -10.84
CA LEU A 172 13.08 0.45 -10.16
C LEU A 172 13.69 -0.64 -9.27
N TYR A 173 13.75 -0.37 -7.98
CA TYR A 173 14.28 -1.29 -6.98
C TYR A 173 13.14 -1.90 -6.17
N ILE A 174 13.17 -3.21 -5.98
CA ILE A 174 12.14 -3.95 -5.26
C ILE A 174 12.84 -4.97 -4.36
N ASP A 175 12.49 -5.02 -3.10
CA ASP A 175 12.94 -6.09 -2.23
C ASP A 175 11.85 -6.59 -1.28
N VAL A 176 12.06 -7.80 -0.74
CA VAL A 176 11.14 -8.42 0.23
C VAL A 176 11.84 -9.49 1.03
N GLY A 177 11.45 -9.65 2.29
CA GLY A 177 11.88 -10.79 3.10
C GLY A 177 11.22 -12.09 2.66
N SER A 178 11.98 -13.17 2.47
CA SER A 178 11.48 -14.49 2.03
C SER A 178 10.45 -15.12 2.99
N ARG A 179 10.42 -14.65 4.25
CA ARG A 179 9.51 -15.08 5.31
C ARG A 179 8.67 -13.92 5.85
N ASP A 180 8.25 -13.03 4.97
CA ASP A 180 7.38 -11.90 5.33
C ASP A 180 6.06 -12.42 5.95
N GLN A 181 5.76 -12.00 7.17
CA GLN A 181 4.59 -12.49 7.92
C GLN A 181 3.26 -11.95 7.40
N TYR A 182 3.28 -10.95 6.53
CA TYR A 182 2.10 -10.42 5.84
C TYR A 182 1.89 -11.01 4.44
N ASN A 183 2.67 -12.05 4.08
CA ASN A 183 2.61 -12.74 2.79
C ASN A 183 2.98 -11.87 1.58
N ILE A 184 3.64 -10.73 1.78
CA ILE A 184 3.99 -9.77 0.74
C ILE A 184 4.91 -10.42 -0.31
N GLN A 185 5.79 -11.35 0.09
CA GLN A 185 6.68 -12.06 -0.84
C GLN A 185 5.95 -12.76 -2.00
N TYR A 186 4.72 -13.25 -1.78
CA TYR A 186 3.98 -13.92 -2.85
C TYR A 186 3.51 -12.92 -3.92
N GLY A 187 2.97 -11.78 -3.49
CA GLY A 187 2.57 -10.70 -4.39
C GLY A 187 3.79 -10.10 -5.12
N THR A 188 4.88 -9.87 -4.39
CA THR A 188 6.12 -9.34 -4.96
C THR A 188 6.70 -10.26 -6.02
N ARG A 189 6.80 -11.57 -5.77
CA ARG A 189 7.25 -12.56 -6.76
C ARG A 189 6.37 -12.57 -8.01
N ALA A 190 5.05 -12.48 -7.82
CA ALA A 190 4.11 -12.40 -8.94
C ALA A 190 4.28 -11.11 -9.75
N PHE A 191 4.51 -10.00 -9.08
CA PHE A 191 4.75 -8.69 -9.69
C PHE A 191 6.06 -8.69 -10.50
N VAL A 192 7.15 -9.14 -9.91
CA VAL A 192 8.47 -9.26 -10.55
C VAL A 192 8.40 -10.14 -11.80
N ARG A 193 7.78 -11.32 -11.71
CA ARG A 193 7.56 -12.19 -12.88
C ARG A 193 6.84 -11.48 -14.03
N ARG A 194 5.85 -10.65 -13.71
CA ARG A 194 5.14 -9.87 -14.74
C ARG A 194 6.02 -8.77 -15.31
N LEU A 195 6.84 -8.09 -14.50
CA LEU A 195 7.83 -7.11 -14.99
C LEU A 195 8.82 -7.76 -15.98
N GLU A 196 9.32 -8.96 -15.65
CA GLU A 196 10.19 -9.75 -16.54
C GLU A 196 9.50 -10.05 -17.87
N ASN A 197 8.26 -10.57 -17.84
CA ASN A 197 7.47 -10.88 -19.02
C ASN A 197 7.19 -9.66 -19.90
N LEU A 198 7.06 -8.48 -19.29
CA LEU A 198 6.84 -7.20 -19.96
C LEU A 198 8.13 -6.49 -20.34
N SER A 199 9.29 -7.12 -20.07
CA SER A 199 10.63 -6.56 -20.32
C SER A 199 10.85 -5.18 -19.67
N VAL A 200 10.30 -4.96 -18.48
CA VAL A 200 10.55 -3.77 -17.67
C VAL A 200 11.83 -3.98 -16.86
N GLU A 201 12.82 -3.11 -17.07
CA GLU A 201 14.07 -3.17 -16.32
C GLU A 201 13.84 -2.86 -14.85
N HIS A 202 14.35 -3.70 -13.95
CA HIS A 202 14.23 -3.57 -12.52
C HIS A 202 15.34 -4.32 -11.78
N HIS A 203 15.59 -3.94 -10.54
CA HIS A 203 16.39 -4.70 -9.60
C HIS A 203 15.47 -5.36 -8.57
N PHE A 204 15.63 -6.66 -8.38
CA PHE A 204 14.88 -7.41 -7.38
C PHE A 204 15.82 -8.19 -6.45
N ASP A 205 15.58 -8.07 -5.14
CA ASP A 205 16.29 -8.83 -4.12
C ASP A 205 15.32 -9.45 -3.09
N GLU A 206 15.33 -10.78 -3.02
CA GLU A 206 14.62 -11.51 -1.98
C GLU A 206 15.62 -11.98 -0.93
N PHE A 207 15.63 -11.33 0.22
CA PHE A 207 16.58 -11.62 1.29
C PHE A 207 16.01 -12.59 2.34
N ASP A 208 16.90 -13.29 3.04
CA ASP A 208 16.52 -14.16 4.16
C ASP A 208 16.12 -13.31 5.39
N GLY A 209 14.81 -13.02 5.49
CA GLY A 209 14.26 -12.15 6.52
C GLY A 209 12.75 -12.14 6.56
N THR A 210 12.24 -11.31 7.46
CA THR A 210 10.81 -11.08 7.66
C THR A 210 10.48 -9.61 7.37
N HIS A 211 9.21 -9.21 7.50
CA HIS A 211 8.81 -7.80 7.41
C HIS A 211 9.40 -6.91 8.50
N SER A 212 9.69 -7.51 9.66
CA SER A 212 10.19 -6.79 10.81
C SER A 212 11.72 -6.73 10.81
N GLY A 213 12.30 -5.61 11.28
CA GLY A 213 13.75 -5.46 11.41
C GLY A 213 14.51 -5.37 10.10
N MET A 214 13.84 -4.99 9.00
CA MET A 214 14.45 -4.84 7.68
C MET A 214 14.86 -3.41 7.34
N ASP A 215 14.86 -2.48 8.29
CA ASP A 215 15.09 -1.05 8.02
C ASP A 215 16.48 -0.76 7.44
N TRP A 216 17.46 -1.64 7.68
CA TRP A 216 18.78 -1.60 7.06
C TRP A 216 18.75 -1.76 5.52
N ARG A 217 17.66 -2.27 4.97
CA ARG A 217 17.45 -2.38 3.52
C ARG A 217 17.26 -1.01 2.84
N LEU A 218 16.79 -0.01 3.59
CA LEU A 218 16.63 1.34 3.06
C LEU A 218 17.96 1.97 2.64
N ASP A 219 19.08 1.49 3.17
CA ASP A 219 20.43 1.95 2.82
C ASP A 219 20.99 1.27 1.55
N THR A 220 20.27 0.29 0.97
CA THR A 220 20.72 -0.47 -0.21
C THR A 220 20.13 0.01 -1.53
N SER A 221 19.13 0.88 -1.48
CA SER A 221 18.43 1.38 -2.67
C SER A 221 18.84 2.77 -3.12
#